data_79f9333158da656d6e85221128af4819
#
_entry.id   79f9333158da656d6e85221128af4819
#
_cell.length_a   1.000
_cell.length_b   1.000
_cell.length_c   1.000
_cell.angle_alpha   90.00
_cell.angle_beta   90.00
_cell.angle_gamma   90.00
#
_symmetry.space_group_name_H-M   'P 1'
#
loop_
_entity.id
_entity.type
_entity.pdbx_description
1 polymer ?
#
loop_
_entity_poly.entity_id
_entity_poly.type
_entity_poly.pdbx_seq_one_letter_code
_entity_poly.pdbx_strand_id
1 'polypeptide(L)'
;THQMMAEDLDYEEAIEDRILNQKMNAEDVNDFLEKIHEKGLFCSSYKEAKGGTGKNMHKFTTKELAYDCRQMSAMITSGLTLVKALDIMQREQIKEGPKQIYREIYEEVQKGTSFSDAVKMQGDAFPNFYISMIQAGETSGNLDMVMKKMEDQYTNDAKLNNKIKSSMMYPIILCVLCVAIVIIMFTFIMPTFKDLLTEEDMKGLTGALFAFSDGFKKYWWLIALIVVGLVFAIKYALKVPDIRYKFDQAIIKLKPVGPLVVKIYTARFGSTLASLYSSGIPMVECLAKSSNILNNLYVSKKFETVIDEVKQGEALSVSIQRTGIFESMFTSIIYVGEESGALDSILAKSAAFYQEEADEAVSRLVGLIEPVMIIFMGTAIGLVIAGILPAIYNSMGNIT
;
A
#
# COMPACT_ATOMS: atom_id res chain seq x y z
N THR A 1 2.76 29.24 7.67
CA THR A 1 3.88 29.60 6.77
C THR A 1 3.39 30.68 5.84
N HIS A 2 3.88 31.91 5.97
CA HIS A 2 3.52 33.04 5.13
C HIS A 2 4.53 33.20 4.00
N GLN A 3 4.07 33.41 2.78
CA GLN A 3 4.92 33.65 1.63
C GLN A 3 4.97 35.17 1.38
N MET A 4 6.15 35.72 1.41
CA MET A 4 6.39 37.16 1.31
C MET A 4 7.16 37.56 0.07
N MET A 5 6.82 38.73 -0.43
CA MET A 5 7.70 39.59 -1.25
C MET A 5 8.17 40.74 -0.39
N ALA A 6 9.47 40.94 -0.25
CA ALA A 6 10.05 42.06 0.46
C ALA A 6 10.97 42.85 -0.47
N GLU A 7 10.85 44.17 -0.45
CA GLU A 7 11.72 45.10 -1.14
C GLU A 7 12.77 45.63 -0.16
N ASP A 8 14.03 45.62 -0.59
CA ASP A 8 15.12 46.25 0.11
C ASP A 8 15.21 47.70 -0.38
N LEU A 9 14.97 48.67 0.50
CA LEU A 9 15.02 50.09 0.19
C LEU A 9 16.36 50.66 0.68
N ASP A 10 17.35 50.71 -0.18
CA ASP A 10 18.55 51.48 0.06
C ASP A 10 18.43 52.88 -0.60
N TYR A 11 18.56 53.91 0.21
CA TYR A 11 18.11 55.29 -0.10
C TYR A 11 19.08 56.10 -0.95
N GLU A 12 20.22 55.60 -1.41
CA GLU A 12 21.25 56.45 -2.08
C GLU A 12 21.82 55.98 -3.40
N GLU A 13 21.43 54.83 -4.00
CA GLU A 13 21.90 54.49 -5.37
C GLU A 13 20.84 53.76 -6.19
N ALA A 14 20.71 54.16 -7.42
CA ALA A 14 19.73 53.72 -8.41
C ALA A 14 19.43 52.20 -8.41
N ILE A 15 18.34 51.95 -7.99
CA ILE A 15 17.54 50.84 -7.63
C ILE A 15 17.38 49.83 -8.79
N GLU A 16 17.97 48.67 -8.67
CA GLU A 16 17.36 47.44 -9.11
C GLU A 16 16.49 46.90 -7.97
N ASP A 17 15.17 47.02 -8.06
CA ASP A 17 14.20 46.48 -7.13
C ASP A 17 14.38 44.95 -7.02
N ARG A 18 15.11 44.48 -6.02
CA ARG A 18 15.21 43.05 -5.71
C ARG A 18 13.98 42.60 -4.91
N ILE A 19 12.99 42.11 -5.61
CA ILE A 19 11.85 41.41 -4.97
C ILE A 19 12.31 40.04 -4.49
N LEU A 20 12.40 39.89 -3.18
CA LEU A 20 12.76 38.61 -2.51
C LEU A 20 11.51 37.80 -2.17
N ASN A 21 11.35 36.65 -2.77
CA ASN A 21 10.33 35.69 -2.39
C ASN A 21 10.86 34.79 -1.24
N GLN A 22 10.46 35.05 0.00
CA GLN A 22 10.85 34.25 1.15
C GLN A 22 9.62 33.65 1.85
N LYS A 23 9.81 32.44 2.43
CA LYS A 23 8.84 31.80 3.31
C LYS A 23 9.33 31.93 4.77
N MET A 24 8.47 32.40 5.66
CA MET A 24 8.80 32.56 7.07
C MET A 24 7.68 31.97 7.94
N ASN A 25 8.05 31.34 9.03
CA ASN A 25 7.10 30.85 10.03
C ASN A 25 6.79 31.97 11.02
N ALA A 26 5.51 32.27 11.18
CA ALA A 26 5.00 33.22 12.16
C ALA A 26 3.72 32.67 12.79
N GLU A 27 3.46 33.04 14.03
CA GLU A 27 2.26 32.61 14.76
C GLU A 27 1.02 33.36 14.28
N ASP A 28 1.18 34.65 13.97
CA ASP A 28 0.16 35.49 13.35
C ASP A 28 0.78 36.53 12.39
N VAL A 29 -0.07 37.36 11.79
CA VAL A 29 0.38 38.43 10.87
C VAL A 29 1.25 39.48 11.53
N ASN A 30 1.04 39.77 12.81
CA ASN A 30 1.81 40.77 13.53
C ASN A 30 3.22 40.24 13.85
N ASP A 31 3.34 39.02 14.36
CA ASP A 31 4.63 38.34 14.59
C ASP A 31 5.41 38.22 13.27
N PHE A 32 4.72 38.01 12.17
CA PHE A 32 5.30 37.96 10.85
C PHE A 32 5.87 39.31 10.40
N LEU A 33 5.13 40.38 10.53
CA LEU A 33 5.58 41.75 10.20
C LEU A 33 6.74 42.21 11.11
N GLU A 34 6.71 41.86 12.39
CA GLU A 34 7.78 42.18 13.32
C GLU A 34 9.09 41.50 12.95
N LYS A 35 9.07 40.19 12.65
CA LYS A 35 10.23 39.43 12.19
C LYS A 35 10.83 39.93 10.85
N ILE A 36 10.04 40.61 10.05
CA ILE A 36 10.51 41.22 8.81
C ILE A 36 11.18 42.55 9.05
N HIS A 37 10.54 43.38 9.89
CA HIS A 37 11.13 44.64 10.30
C HIS A 37 12.47 44.47 11.03
N GLU A 38 12.61 43.40 11.83
CA GLU A 38 13.89 43.05 12.48
C GLU A 38 14.99 42.70 11.44
N LYS A 39 14.62 42.24 10.24
CA LYS A 39 15.55 41.98 9.15
C LYS A 39 15.78 43.17 8.23
N GLY A 40 15.23 44.34 8.54
CA GLY A 40 15.36 45.53 7.70
C GLY A 40 14.62 45.46 6.37
N LEU A 41 13.60 44.60 6.27
CA LEU A 41 12.85 44.35 5.03
C LEU A 41 11.41 44.89 5.15
N PHE A 42 10.81 45.30 4.04
CA PHE A 42 9.41 45.73 3.98
C PHE A 42 8.55 44.72 3.24
N CYS A 43 7.35 44.45 3.75
CA CYS A 43 6.38 43.55 3.14
C CYS A 43 5.58 44.28 2.05
N SER A 44 5.81 43.97 0.79
CA SER A 44 5.03 44.51 -0.34
C SER A 44 3.70 43.74 -0.49
N SER A 45 3.72 42.42 -0.40
CA SER A 45 2.52 41.58 -0.38
C SER A 45 2.81 40.27 0.35
N TYR A 46 1.82 39.72 1.06
CA TYR A 46 1.94 38.40 1.65
C TYR A 46 0.74 37.53 1.27
N LYS A 47 0.98 36.25 1.19
CA LYS A 47 -0.06 35.24 1.02
C LYS A 47 0.04 34.25 2.17
N GLU A 48 -1.02 34.18 2.95
CA GLU A 48 -1.14 33.09 3.91
C GLU A 48 -1.10 31.76 3.16
N ALA A 49 0.00 31.03 3.29
CA ALA A 49 -0.05 29.62 3.04
C ALA A 49 -0.95 29.06 4.14
N LYS A 50 -2.18 28.61 3.82
CA LYS A 50 -3.03 27.91 4.76
C LYS A 50 -2.15 26.87 5.45
N GLY A 51 -1.78 27.17 6.69
CA GLY A 51 -1.18 26.23 7.60
C GLY A 51 -2.22 25.18 7.90
N GLY A 52 -2.40 24.27 6.96
CA GLY A 52 -2.98 22.99 7.30
C GLY A 52 -1.98 22.36 8.27
N THR A 53 -2.40 22.06 9.46
CA THR A 53 -1.84 21.03 10.34
C THR A 53 -2.01 19.63 9.73
N GLY A 54 -1.98 19.53 8.43
CA GLY A 54 -1.89 18.42 7.54
C GLY A 54 -0.93 18.83 6.44
N LYS A 55 0.38 18.87 6.75
CA LYS A 55 1.39 18.71 5.69
C LYS A 55 0.90 17.52 4.87
N ASN A 56 0.65 17.72 3.57
CA ASN A 56 0.64 16.61 2.61
C ASN A 56 2.07 16.05 2.59
N MET A 57 2.45 15.40 3.68
CA MET A 57 3.78 14.85 3.83
C MET A 57 3.87 13.67 2.90
N HIS A 58 4.95 13.63 2.13
CA HIS A 58 5.26 12.45 1.32
C HIS A 58 5.30 11.22 2.23
N LYS A 59 4.52 10.18 1.88
CA LYS A 59 4.60 8.88 2.53
C LYS A 59 5.57 8.02 1.74
N PHE A 60 6.64 7.60 2.40
CA PHE A 60 7.64 6.76 1.74
C PHE A 60 7.05 5.41 1.37
N THR A 61 7.26 5.03 0.12
CA THR A 61 6.91 3.69 -0.36
C THR A 61 7.92 2.66 0.14
N THR A 62 7.54 1.39 0.21
CA THR A 62 8.42 0.28 0.60
C THR A 62 9.72 0.25 -0.24
N LYS A 63 9.65 0.62 -1.53
CA LYS A 63 10.81 0.67 -2.41
C LYS A 63 11.74 1.85 -2.09
N GLU A 64 11.18 3.02 -1.78
CA GLU A 64 11.96 4.18 -1.34
C GLU A 64 12.63 3.87 -0.01
N LEU A 65 11.91 3.29 0.96
CA LEU A 65 12.51 2.88 2.25
C LEU A 65 13.62 1.85 2.10
N ALA A 66 13.47 0.86 1.21
CA ALA A 66 14.53 -0.11 0.93
C ALA A 66 15.80 0.57 0.39
N TYR A 67 15.64 1.54 -0.51
CA TYR A 67 16.74 2.30 -1.09
C TYR A 67 17.42 3.19 -0.04
N ASP A 68 16.63 3.94 0.73
CA ASP A 68 17.12 4.85 1.76
C ASP A 68 17.85 4.09 2.88
N CYS A 69 17.33 2.95 3.34
CA CYS A 69 18.00 2.09 4.32
C CYS A 69 19.33 1.55 3.77
N ARG A 70 19.38 1.17 2.49
CA ARG A 70 20.60 0.70 1.83
C ARG A 70 21.67 1.78 1.82
N GLN A 71 21.31 3.00 1.40
CA GLN A 71 22.26 4.12 1.38
C GLN A 71 22.74 4.46 2.79
N MET A 72 21.82 4.56 3.75
CA MET A 72 22.16 4.87 5.14
C MET A 72 23.07 3.79 5.75
N SER A 73 22.72 2.50 5.56
CA SER A 73 23.55 1.38 6.00
C SER A 73 24.97 1.45 5.43
N ALA A 74 25.09 1.65 4.11
CA ALA A 74 26.40 1.75 3.45
C ALA A 74 27.24 2.92 3.97
N MET A 75 26.62 4.08 4.20
CA MET A 75 27.31 5.27 4.71
C MET A 75 27.78 5.05 6.16
N ILE A 76 26.93 4.53 7.05
CA ILE A 76 27.27 4.32 8.46
C ILE A 76 28.32 3.21 8.58
N THR A 77 28.17 2.11 7.84
CA THR A 77 29.16 1.00 7.85
C THR A 77 30.53 1.46 7.32
N SER A 78 30.57 2.44 6.40
CA SER A 78 31.83 3.02 5.92
C SER A 78 32.46 4.03 6.90
N GLY A 79 31.85 4.24 8.08
CA GLY A 79 32.38 5.10 9.13
C GLY A 79 31.90 6.57 9.03
N LEU A 80 30.94 6.90 8.16
CA LEU A 80 30.36 8.24 8.18
C LEU A 80 29.50 8.43 9.44
N THR A 81 29.56 9.63 10.01
CA THR A 81 28.66 9.99 11.12
C THR A 81 27.22 10.09 10.62
N LEU A 82 26.26 9.84 11.51
CA LEU A 82 24.82 9.96 11.20
C LEU A 82 24.46 11.32 10.60
N VAL A 83 24.99 12.41 11.19
CA VAL A 83 24.76 13.77 10.71
C VAL A 83 25.22 13.95 9.27
N LYS A 84 26.41 13.40 8.93
CA LYS A 84 26.95 13.48 7.57
C LYS A 84 26.16 12.63 6.59
N ALA A 85 25.71 11.44 7.01
CA ALA A 85 24.84 10.58 6.22
C ALA A 85 23.51 11.27 5.90
N LEU A 86 22.87 11.91 6.88
CA LEU A 86 21.63 12.68 6.69
C LEU A 86 21.83 13.89 5.77
N ASP A 87 22.98 14.59 5.87
CA ASP A 87 23.32 15.69 4.94
C ASP A 87 23.39 15.20 3.48
N ILE A 88 23.98 14.03 3.25
CA ILE A 88 24.04 13.41 1.93
C ILE A 88 22.62 13.00 1.48
N MET A 89 21.86 12.33 2.33
CA MET A 89 20.50 11.89 2.02
C MET A 89 19.60 13.04 1.57
N GLN A 90 19.61 14.19 2.25
CA GLN A 90 18.81 15.35 1.85
C GLN A 90 19.19 15.92 0.49
N ARG A 91 20.51 15.89 0.14
CA ARG A 91 21.02 16.43 -1.13
C ARG A 91 20.74 15.52 -2.32
N GLU A 92 20.74 14.20 -2.10
CA GLU A 92 20.51 13.22 -3.17
C GLU A 92 19.04 13.02 -3.51
N GLN A 93 18.10 13.49 -2.66
CA GLN A 93 16.67 13.39 -2.96
C GLN A 93 16.28 14.30 -4.14
N ILE A 94 15.75 13.70 -5.20
CA ILE A 94 15.31 14.40 -6.40
C ILE A 94 13.94 15.05 -6.20
N LYS A 95 13.06 14.41 -5.42
CA LYS A 95 11.70 14.87 -5.16
C LYS A 95 11.69 15.82 -3.96
N GLU A 96 11.00 16.95 -4.10
CA GLU A 96 10.93 17.97 -3.04
C GLU A 96 10.34 17.44 -1.72
N GLY A 97 9.33 16.57 -1.76
CA GLY A 97 8.73 15.99 -0.55
C GLY A 97 9.73 15.23 0.34
N PRO A 98 10.39 14.17 -0.16
CA PRO A 98 11.45 13.46 0.55
C PRO A 98 12.61 14.37 0.95
N LYS A 99 13.03 15.28 0.08
CA LYS A 99 14.12 16.24 0.34
C LYS A 99 13.81 17.12 1.55
N GLN A 100 12.60 17.66 1.64
CA GLN A 100 12.18 18.47 2.78
C GLN A 100 12.16 17.65 4.08
N ILE A 101 11.67 16.41 4.04
CA ILE A 101 11.62 15.51 5.18
C ILE A 101 13.04 15.23 5.71
N TYR A 102 13.98 14.84 4.83
CA TYR A 102 15.37 14.59 5.24
C TYR A 102 16.08 15.85 5.72
N ARG A 103 15.76 17.03 5.18
CA ARG A 103 16.26 18.32 5.67
C ARG A 103 15.79 18.58 7.09
N GLU A 104 14.50 18.42 7.37
CA GLU A 104 13.94 18.63 8.70
C GLU A 104 14.54 17.64 9.72
N ILE A 105 14.71 16.37 9.34
CA ILE A 105 15.38 15.37 10.18
C ILE A 105 16.85 15.78 10.46
N TYR A 106 17.56 16.20 9.44
CA TYR A 106 18.96 16.66 9.56
C TYR A 106 19.08 17.85 10.52
N GLU A 107 18.23 18.86 10.36
CA GLU A 107 18.21 20.05 11.21
C GLU A 107 17.91 19.71 12.68
N GLU A 108 16.97 18.80 12.95
CA GLU A 108 16.65 18.35 14.31
C GLU A 108 17.78 17.54 14.95
N VAL A 109 18.39 16.62 14.20
CA VAL A 109 19.54 15.86 14.71
C VAL A 109 20.76 16.76 14.98
N GLN A 110 20.97 17.82 14.18
CA GLN A 110 22.00 18.81 14.45
C GLN A 110 21.76 19.60 15.75
N LYS A 111 20.50 19.81 16.13
CA LYS A 111 20.12 20.47 17.40
C LYS A 111 20.27 19.53 18.61
N GLY A 112 20.61 18.25 18.38
CA GLY A 112 20.79 17.25 19.42
C GLY A 112 19.57 16.39 19.71
N THR A 113 18.49 16.50 18.91
CA THR A 113 17.35 15.59 18.98
C THR A 113 17.80 14.19 18.52
N SER A 114 17.30 13.12 19.16
CA SER A 114 17.58 11.75 18.73
C SER A 114 17.09 11.52 17.29
N PHE A 115 17.74 10.63 16.55
CA PHE A 115 17.33 10.35 15.17
C PHE A 115 15.92 9.73 15.13
N SER A 116 15.59 8.85 16.06
CA SER A 116 14.27 8.24 16.19
C SER A 116 13.18 9.28 16.46
N ASP A 117 13.43 10.27 17.32
CA ASP A 117 12.48 11.34 17.60
C ASP A 117 12.34 12.31 16.42
N ALA A 118 13.45 12.66 15.77
CA ALA A 118 13.43 13.50 14.57
C ALA A 118 12.61 12.86 13.42
N VAL A 119 12.74 11.54 13.24
CA VAL A 119 11.92 10.78 12.28
C VAL A 119 10.46 10.72 12.72
N LYS A 120 10.19 10.52 14.02
CA LYS A 120 8.83 10.50 14.58
C LYS A 120 8.09 11.83 14.40
N MET A 121 8.79 12.96 14.48
CA MET A 121 8.25 14.30 14.22
C MET A 121 7.72 14.45 12.79
N GLN A 122 8.14 13.59 11.85
CA GLN A 122 7.65 13.59 10.47
C GLN A 122 6.27 12.91 10.32
N GLY A 123 5.62 12.55 11.42
CA GLY A 123 4.26 12.00 11.45
C GLY A 123 4.13 10.71 10.63
N ASP A 124 3.15 10.67 9.72
CA ASP A 124 2.83 9.50 8.91
C ASP A 124 3.79 9.26 7.71
N ALA A 125 4.89 10.01 7.59
CA ALA A 125 5.84 9.85 6.49
C ALA A 125 6.54 8.48 6.54
N PHE A 126 6.87 8.01 7.75
CA PHE A 126 7.53 6.75 8.00
C PHE A 126 6.62 5.76 8.75
N PRO A 127 6.69 4.46 8.44
CA PRO A 127 5.98 3.44 9.21
C PRO A 127 6.48 3.33 10.65
N ASN A 128 5.60 2.94 11.58
CA ASN A 128 5.98 2.74 12.99
C ASN A 128 7.10 1.70 13.17
N PHE A 129 7.18 0.69 12.30
CA PHE A 129 8.28 -0.28 12.29
C PHE A 129 9.62 0.41 12.07
N TYR A 130 9.72 1.34 11.10
CA TYR A 130 10.94 2.10 10.80
C TYR A 130 11.42 2.88 12.02
N ILE A 131 10.51 3.63 12.66
CA ILE A 131 10.81 4.44 13.87
C ILE A 131 11.32 3.55 15.01
N SER A 132 10.68 2.39 15.22
CA SER A 132 11.06 1.47 16.29
C SER A 132 12.42 0.83 16.09
N MET A 133 12.74 0.48 14.85
CA MET A 133 14.04 -0.08 14.50
C MET A 133 15.15 0.95 14.70
N ILE A 134 14.95 2.21 14.29
CA ILE A 134 15.91 3.29 14.55
C ILE A 134 16.11 3.47 16.04
N GLN A 135 15.05 3.53 16.83
CA GLN A 135 15.11 3.69 18.28
C GLN A 135 15.93 2.54 18.93
N ALA A 136 15.71 1.30 18.50
CA ALA A 136 16.50 0.16 18.98
C ALA A 136 17.99 0.29 18.58
N GLY A 137 18.27 0.72 17.35
CA GLY A 137 19.62 0.93 16.86
C GLY A 137 20.37 2.06 17.58
N GLU A 138 19.69 3.16 17.88
CA GLU A 138 20.25 4.27 18.68
C GLU A 138 20.55 3.82 20.12
N THR A 139 19.59 3.14 20.76
CA THR A 139 19.75 2.69 22.15
C THR A 139 20.85 1.66 22.30
N SER A 140 21.02 0.76 21.32
CA SER A 140 22.07 -0.27 21.34
C SER A 140 23.40 0.19 20.74
N GLY A 141 23.45 1.36 20.09
CA GLY A 141 24.63 1.85 19.36
C GLY A 141 24.93 1.09 18.05
N ASN A 142 24.01 0.26 17.56
CA ASN A 142 24.17 -0.60 16.38
C ASN A 142 23.25 -0.16 15.22
N LEU A 143 23.29 1.13 14.89
CA LEU A 143 22.42 1.70 13.87
C LEU A 143 22.72 1.14 12.47
N ASP A 144 23.98 0.81 12.17
CA ASP A 144 24.42 0.17 10.93
C ASP A 144 23.73 -1.19 10.71
N MET A 145 23.73 -2.05 11.74
CA MET A 145 23.08 -3.37 11.72
C MET A 145 21.56 -3.23 11.54
N VAL A 146 20.95 -2.28 12.26
CA VAL A 146 19.50 -2.05 12.19
C VAL A 146 19.11 -1.53 10.80
N MET A 147 19.88 -0.60 10.22
CA MET A 147 19.66 -0.13 8.85
C MET A 147 19.76 -1.27 7.83
N LYS A 148 20.73 -2.17 8.01
CA LYS A 148 20.87 -3.35 7.15
C LYS A 148 19.68 -4.30 7.26
N LYS A 149 19.20 -4.58 8.46
CA LYS A 149 17.99 -5.39 8.66
C LYS A 149 16.75 -4.76 8.03
N MET A 150 16.58 -3.44 8.14
CA MET A 150 15.48 -2.71 7.50
C MET A 150 15.60 -2.74 5.97
N GLU A 151 16.83 -2.61 5.42
CA GLU A 151 17.07 -2.79 3.98
C GLU A 151 16.56 -4.15 3.52
N ASP A 152 16.98 -5.22 4.20
CA ASP A 152 16.59 -6.59 3.86
C ASP A 152 15.07 -6.79 3.96
N GLN A 153 14.45 -6.29 5.04
CA GLN A 153 13.00 -6.34 5.25
C GLN A 153 12.23 -5.61 4.14
N TYR A 154 12.54 -4.35 3.90
CA TYR A 154 11.85 -3.56 2.88
C TYR A 154 12.14 -4.03 1.46
N THR A 155 13.33 -4.60 1.20
CA THR A 155 13.66 -5.23 -0.08
C THR A 155 12.78 -6.46 -0.32
N ASN A 156 12.58 -7.30 0.68
CA ASN A 156 11.73 -8.48 0.58
C ASN A 156 10.25 -8.09 0.41
N ASP A 157 9.78 -7.12 1.19
CA ASP A 157 8.43 -6.57 1.03
C ASP A 157 8.22 -5.95 -0.36
N ALA A 158 9.21 -5.23 -0.90
CA ALA A 158 9.15 -4.65 -2.23
C ALA A 158 9.15 -5.74 -3.32
N LYS A 159 9.94 -6.81 -3.17
CA LYS A 159 9.96 -7.97 -4.08
C LYS A 159 8.58 -8.64 -4.12
N LEU A 160 7.99 -8.96 -2.96
CA LEU A 160 6.66 -9.57 -2.89
C LEU A 160 5.60 -8.67 -3.51
N ASN A 161 5.58 -7.38 -3.17
CA ASN A 161 4.64 -6.43 -3.75
C ASN A 161 4.80 -6.31 -5.28
N ASN A 162 6.03 -6.31 -5.79
CA ASN A 162 6.31 -6.28 -7.22
C ASN A 162 5.90 -7.61 -7.89
N LYS A 163 6.13 -8.76 -7.24
CA LYS A 163 5.68 -10.06 -7.74
C LYS A 163 4.17 -10.08 -7.89
N ILE A 164 3.41 -9.63 -6.87
CA ILE A 164 1.95 -9.53 -6.94
C ILE A 164 1.53 -8.62 -8.11
N LYS A 165 2.11 -7.41 -8.21
CA LYS A 165 1.77 -6.45 -9.28
C LYS A 165 2.08 -7.00 -10.68
N SER A 166 3.27 -7.57 -10.88
CA SER A 166 3.67 -8.11 -12.19
C SER A 166 2.84 -9.31 -12.59
N SER A 167 2.54 -10.19 -11.63
CA SER A 167 1.68 -11.36 -11.88
C SER A 167 0.25 -10.97 -12.25
N MET A 168 -0.27 -9.85 -11.72
CA MET A 168 -1.61 -9.35 -12.04
C MET A 168 -1.69 -8.61 -13.38
N MET A 169 -0.56 -8.27 -14.02
CA MET A 169 -0.56 -7.50 -15.27
C MET A 169 -1.27 -8.27 -16.40
N TYR A 170 -0.88 -9.51 -16.63
CA TYR A 170 -1.49 -10.36 -17.67
C TYR A 170 -3.00 -10.60 -17.45
N PRO A 171 -3.48 -11.01 -16.26
CA PRO A 171 -4.91 -11.10 -15.97
C PRO A 171 -5.68 -9.81 -16.22
N ILE A 172 -5.14 -8.66 -15.84
CA ILE A 172 -5.80 -7.37 -16.06
C ILE A 172 -5.96 -7.09 -17.56
N ILE A 173 -4.89 -7.29 -18.35
CA ILE A 173 -4.95 -7.10 -19.80
C ILE A 173 -5.98 -8.05 -20.42
N LEU A 174 -5.98 -9.32 -20.01
CA LEU A 174 -6.93 -10.32 -20.48
C LEU A 174 -8.38 -9.94 -20.13
N CYS A 175 -8.64 -9.51 -18.89
CA CYS A 175 -9.95 -9.03 -18.47
C CYS A 175 -10.42 -7.82 -19.30
N VAL A 176 -9.55 -6.85 -19.54
CA VAL A 176 -9.87 -5.68 -20.37
C VAL A 176 -10.21 -6.10 -21.80
N LEU A 177 -9.43 -7.02 -22.37
CA LEU A 177 -9.69 -7.54 -23.70
C LEU A 177 -11.03 -8.30 -23.78
N CYS A 178 -11.33 -9.16 -22.81
CA CYS A 178 -12.60 -9.87 -22.71
C CYS A 178 -13.80 -8.92 -22.61
N VAL A 179 -13.70 -7.91 -21.75
CA VAL A 179 -14.73 -6.89 -21.62
C VAL A 179 -14.92 -6.13 -22.94
N ALA A 180 -13.83 -5.75 -23.62
CA ALA A 180 -13.89 -5.08 -24.92
C ALA A 180 -14.59 -5.96 -25.99
N ILE A 181 -14.27 -7.25 -26.06
CA ILE A 181 -14.92 -8.18 -26.98
C ILE A 181 -16.42 -8.30 -26.69
N VAL A 182 -16.81 -8.41 -25.43
CA VAL A 182 -18.23 -8.49 -25.02
C VAL A 182 -18.96 -7.18 -25.39
N ILE A 183 -18.34 -6.01 -25.17
CA ILE A 183 -18.91 -4.73 -25.57
C ILE A 183 -19.10 -4.67 -27.09
N ILE A 184 -18.08 -5.01 -27.87
CA ILE A 184 -18.16 -5.02 -29.35
C ILE A 184 -19.27 -5.97 -29.81
N MET A 185 -19.36 -7.15 -29.24
CA MET A 185 -20.35 -8.17 -29.58
C MET A 185 -21.77 -7.65 -29.37
N PHE A 186 -22.08 -7.08 -28.20
CA PHE A 186 -23.42 -6.58 -27.89
C PHE A 186 -23.74 -5.23 -28.53
N THR A 187 -22.73 -4.38 -28.82
CA THR A 187 -22.95 -3.05 -29.36
C THR A 187 -22.99 -3.00 -30.88
N PHE A 188 -22.16 -3.81 -31.55
CA PHE A 188 -22.03 -3.81 -33.00
C PHE A 188 -22.56 -5.09 -33.65
N ILE A 189 -22.15 -6.27 -33.19
CA ILE A 189 -22.50 -7.55 -33.86
C ILE A 189 -23.97 -7.88 -33.67
N MET A 190 -24.46 -7.88 -32.44
CA MET A 190 -25.88 -8.22 -32.17
C MET A 190 -26.89 -7.38 -32.96
N PRO A 191 -26.78 -6.04 -33.02
CA PRO A 191 -27.73 -5.23 -33.78
C PRO A 191 -27.77 -5.53 -35.28
N THR A 192 -26.62 -5.87 -35.88
CA THR A 192 -26.56 -6.23 -37.31
C THR A 192 -27.40 -7.47 -37.63
N PHE A 193 -27.46 -8.41 -36.68
CA PHE A 193 -28.32 -9.59 -36.85
C PHE A 193 -29.80 -9.29 -36.58
N LYS A 194 -30.12 -8.27 -35.76
CA LYS A 194 -31.50 -7.87 -35.45
C LYS A 194 -32.27 -7.46 -36.72
N ASP A 195 -31.57 -6.79 -37.64
CA ASP A 195 -32.18 -6.33 -38.92
C ASP A 195 -32.48 -7.46 -39.91
N LEU A 196 -31.92 -8.65 -39.66
CA LEU A 196 -32.09 -9.84 -40.50
C LEU A 196 -33.15 -10.81 -39.97
N LEU A 197 -33.70 -10.57 -38.78
CA LEU A 197 -34.62 -11.49 -38.09
C LEU A 197 -36.04 -10.93 -38.04
N THR A 198 -37.05 -11.80 -38.13
CA THR A 198 -38.46 -11.47 -37.97
C THR A 198 -38.85 -11.44 -36.47
N GLU A 199 -39.99 -10.81 -36.13
CA GLU A 199 -40.48 -10.79 -34.75
C GLU A 199 -40.76 -12.20 -34.18
N GLU A 200 -41.06 -13.17 -35.02
CA GLU A 200 -41.27 -14.56 -34.60
C GLU A 200 -39.97 -15.26 -34.19
N ASP A 201 -38.87 -14.90 -34.82
CA ASP A 201 -37.54 -15.46 -34.51
C ASP A 201 -36.94 -14.88 -33.21
N MET A 202 -37.47 -13.75 -32.72
CA MET A 202 -37.07 -13.08 -31.48
C MET A 202 -37.74 -13.66 -30.22
N LYS A 203 -38.08 -14.95 -30.20
CA LYS A 203 -38.66 -15.63 -29.03
C LYS A 203 -37.58 -16.46 -28.29
N GLY A 204 -37.81 -16.70 -27.00
CA GLY A 204 -36.90 -17.54 -26.16
C GLY A 204 -35.53 -16.93 -25.91
N LEU A 205 -34.47 -17.71 -26.09
CA LEU A 205 -33.10 -17.31 -25.83
C LEU A 205 -32.66 -16.13 -26.70
N THR A 206 -33.01 -16.13 -27.97
CA THR A 206 -32.73 -15.07 -28.94
C THR A 206 -33.30 -13.74 -28.47
N GLY A 207 -34.58 -13.69 -28.09
CA GLY A 207 -35.22 -12.49 -27.57
C GLY A 207 -34.58 -11.97 -26.29
N ALA A 208 -34.21 -12.87 -25.37
CA ALA A 208 -33.51 -12.51 -24.14
C ALA A 208 -32.13 -11.86 -24.41
N LEU A 209 -31.37 -12.39 -25.38
CA LEU A 209 -30.08 -11.84 -25.76
C LEU A 209 -30.20 -10.46 -26.42
N PHE A 210 -31.19 -10.24 -27.28
CA PHE A 210 -31.43 -8.93 -27.87
C PHE A 210 -31.92 -7.91 -26.83
N ALA A 211 -32.82 -8.31 -25.92
CA ALA A 211 -33.27 -7.46 -24.82
C ALA A 211 -32.07 -7.07 -23.92
N PHE A 212 -31.14 -8.00 -23.66
CA PHE A 212 -29.92 -7.70 -22.93
C PHE A 212 -29.01 -6.73 -23.70
N SER A 213 -28.84 -6.92 -25.01
CA SER A 213 -28.07 -6.03 -25.89
C SER A 213 -28.64 -4.60 -25.89
N ASP A 214 -29.94 -4.46 -26.08
CA ASP A 214 -30.63 -3.15 -26.07
C ASP A 214 -30.53 -2.48 -24.70
N GLY A 215 -30.73 -3.26 -23.62
CA GLY A 215 -30.50 -2.82 -22.25
C GLY A 215 -29.09 -2.36 -22.01
N PHE A 216 -28.09 -3.12 -22.47
CA PHE A 216 -26.69 -2.76 -22.32
C PHE A 216 -26.34 -1.48 -23.05
N LYS A 217 -26.80 -1.28 -24.30
CA LYS A 217 -26.61 -0.02 -25.04
C LYS A 217 -27.24 1.19 -24.37
N LYS A 218 -28.43 1.00 -23.77
CA LYS A 218 -29.19 2.10 -23.14
C LYS A 218 -28.63 2.45 -21.76
N TYR A 219 -28.14 1.46 -20.99
CA TYR A 219 -27.81 1.59 -19.56
C TYR A 219 -26.33 1.39 -19.23
N TRP A 220 -25.40 1.33 -20.22
CA TRP A 220 -23.97 1.12 -19.96
C TRP A 220 -23.37 2.16 -19.00
N TRP A 221 -23.82 3.42 -19.11
CA TRP A 221 -23.38 4.49 -18.21
C TRP A 221 -23.90 4.28 -16.78
N LEU A 222 -25.10 3.72 -16.62
CA LEU A 222 -25.69 3.39 -15.32
C LEU A 222 -24.93 2.22 -14.67
N ILE A 223 -24.52 1.22 -15.47
CA ILE A 223 -23.66 0.12 -15.01
C ILE A 223 -22.31 0.69 -14.54
N ALA A 224 -21.69 1.57 -15.30
CA ALA A 224 -20.46 2.25 -14.91
C ALA A 224 -20.64 3.06 -13.62
N LEU A 225 -21.75 3.80 -13.48
CA LEU A 225 -22.06 4.58 -12.29
C LEU A 225 -22.30 3.69 -11.06
N ILE A 226 -22.99 2.54 -11.23
CA ILE A 226 -23.19 1.55 -10.17
C ILE A 226 -21.85 0.97 -9.72
N VAL A 227 -20.95 0.61 -10.65
CA VAL A 227 -19.62 0.06 -10.31
C VAL A 227 -18.80 1.10 -9.54
N VAL A 228 -18.77 2.34 -10.00
CA VAL A 228 -18.06 3.44 -9.31
C VAL A 228 -18.69 3.66 -7.92
N GLY A 229 -20.03 3.74 -7.84
CA GLY A 229 -20.75 3.90 -6.58
C GLY A 229 -20.47 2.75 -5.59
N LEU A 230 -20.42 1.50 -6.09
CA LEU A 230 -20.10 0.32 -5.28
C LEU A 230 -18.67 0.41 -4.72
N VAL A 231 -17.69 0.82 -5.54
CA VAL A 231 -16.30 1.01 -5.09
C VAL A 231 -16.21 2.09 -4.01
N PHE A 232 -16.91 3.20 -4.17
CA PHE A 232 -16.99 4.26 -3.15
C PHE A 232 -17.71 3.77 -1.88
N ALA A 233 -18.83 3.05 -2.03
CA ALA A 233 -19.57 2.48 -0.90
C ALA A 233 -18.71 1.49 -0.10
N ILE A 234 -17.97 0.59 -0.77
CA ILE A 234 -17.06 -0.34 -0.11
C ILE A 234 -15.95 0.44 0.62
N LYS A 235 -15.32 1.43 -0.03
CA LYS A 235 -14.28 2.25 0.61
C LYS A 235 -14.80 3.01 1.84
N TYR A 236 -16.03 3.49 1.79
CA TYR A 236 -16.65 4.19 2.92
C TYR A 236 -17.07 3.22 4.03
N ALA A 237 -17.64 2.07 3.67
CA ALA A 237 -18.03 1.02 4.61
C ALA A 237 -16.83 0.47 5.38
N LEU A 238 -15.67 0.32 4.73
CA LEU A 238 -14.43 -0.13 5.37
C LEU A 238 -13.82 0.88 6.35
N LYS A 239 -14.34 2.11 6.43
CA LYS A 239 -13.96 3.05 7.51
C LYS A 239 -14.67 2.75 8.83
N VAL A 240 -15.80 2.02 8.80
CA VAL A 240 -16.53 1.60 10.00
C VAL A 240 -15.82 0.37 10.60
N PRO A 241 -15.36 0.44 11.88
CA PRO A 241 -14.55 -0.62 12.48
C PRO A 241 -15.21 -2.01 12.47
N ASP A 242 -16.52 -2.09 12.71
CA ASP A 242 -17.24 -3.37 12.76
C ASP A 242 -17.34 -4.04 11.39
N ILE A 243 -17.57 -3.24 10.34
CA ILE A 243 -17.63 -3.73 8.96
C ILE A 243 -16.23 -4.17 8.52
N ARG A 244 -15.21 -3.37 8.83
CA ARG A 244 -13.82 -3.69 8.53
C ARG A 244 -13.39 -4.98 9.22
N TYR A 245 -13.73 -5.17 10.50
CA TYR A 245 -13.41 -6.39 11.23
C TYR A 245 -14.00 -7.65 10.55
N LYS A 246 -15.29 -7.61 10.16
CA LYS A 246 -15.95 -8.73 9.46
C LYS A 246 -15.34 -8.98 8.07
N PHE A 247 -15.01 -7.93 7.35
CA PHE A 247 -14.37 -8.01 6.03
C PHE A 247 -12.96 -8.61 6.14
N ASP A 248 -12.16 -8.13 7.08
CA ASP A 248 -10.81 -8.62 7.37
C ASP A 248 -10.81 -10.08 7.80
N GLN A 249 -11.81 -10.51 8.58
CA GLN A 249 -12.03 -11.91 8.94
C GLN A 249 -12.43 -12.76 7.72
N ALA A 250 -13.31 -12.24 6.87
CA ALA A 250 -13.81 -12.96 5.70
C ALA A 250 -12.68 -13.23 4.69
N ILE A 251 -11.78 -12.27 4.47
CA ILE A 251 -10.63 -12.43 3.56
C ILE A 251 -9.75 -13.62 3.97
N ILE A 252 -9.49 -13.80 5.26
CA ILE A 252 -8.68 -14.92 5.77
C ILE A 252 -9.38 -16.26 5.58
N LYS A 253 -10.71 -16.29 5.71
CA LYS A 253 -11.51 -17.53 5.66
C LYS A 253 -11.97 -17.92 4.25
N LEU A 254 -11.95 -17.01 3.30
CA LEU A 254 -12.48 -17.19 1.95
C LEU A 254 -11.58 -18.09 1.10
N LYS A 255 -12.07 -19.26 0.67
CA LYS A 255 -11.36 -20.09 -0.31
C LYS A 255 -11.64 -19.55 -1.74
N PRO A 256 -10.63 -19.48 -2.62
CA PRO A 256 -9.22 -19.92 -2.51
C PRO A 256 -8.24 -18.82 -2.01
N VAL A 257 -8.70 -17.60 -1.72
CA VAL A 257 -7.85 -16.44 -1.41
C VAL A 257 -7.25 -16.51 0.02
N GLY A 258 -8.01 -17.03 0.99
CA GLY A 258 -7.61 -17.09 2.39
C GLY A 258 -6.25 -17.74 2.63
N PRO A 259 -5.97 -18.94 2.09
CA PRO A 259 -4.67 -19.58 2.27
C PRO A 259 -3.50 -18.74 1.76
N LEU A 260 -3.67 -18.02 0.64
CA LEU A 260 -2.66 -17.08 0.15
C LEU A 260 -2.44 -15.93 1.13
N VAL A 261 -3.53 -15.31 1.60
CA VAL A 261 -3.46 -14.19 2.55
C VAL A 261 -2.77 -14.63 3.84
N VAL A 262 -3.06 -15.83 4.35
CA VAL A 262 -2.40 -16.39 5.53
C VAL A 262 -0.90 -16.54 5.30
N LYS A 263 -0.46 -17.08 4.16
CA LYS A 263 0.96 -17.21 3.83
C LYS A 263 1.67 -15.86 3.76
N ILE A 264 1.06 -14.87 3.10
CA ILE A 264 1.59 -13.49 3.05
C ILE A 264 1.68 -12.89 4.46
N TYR A 265 0.66 -13.09 5.29
CA TYR A 265 0.66 -12.60 6.66
C TYR A 265 1.72 -13.30 7.51
N THR A 266 1.90 -14.61 7.36
CA THR A 266 2.94 -15.37 8.06
C THR A 266 4.33 -14.89 7.67
N ALA A 267 4.60 -14.68 6.38
CA ALA A 267 5.86 -14.15 5.88
C ALA A 267 6.16 -12.76 6.48
N ARG A 268 5.22 -11.83 6.40
CA ARG A 268 5.37 -10.46 6.91
C ARG A 268 5.49 -10.42 8.43
N PHE A 269 4.62 -11.13 9.12
CA PHE A 269 4.65 -11.21 10.59
C PHE A 269 5.96 -11.81 11.08
N GLY A 270 6.35 -12.97 10.54
CA GLY A 270 7.57 -13.67 10.92
C GLY A 270 8.83 -12.85 10.64
N SER A 271 8.92 -12.23 9.48
CA SER A 271 10.04 -11.38 9.10
C SER A 271 10.16 -10.14 10.00
N THR A 272 9.03 -9.47 10.27
CA THR A 272 9.03 -8.31 11.16
C THR A 272 9.37 -8.69 12.60
N LEU A 273 8.78 -9.79 13.08
CA LEU A 273 9.07 -10.31 14.42
C LEU A 273 10.54 -10.68 14.59
N ALA A 274 11.12 -11.37 13.59
CA ALA A 274 12.55 -11.72 13.57
C ALA A 274 13.43 -10.48 13.61
N SER A 275 13.13 -9.48 12.78
CA SER A 275 13.90 -8.23 12.68
C SER A 275 13.87 -7.42 13.99
N LEU A 276 12.70 -7.27 14.59
CA LEU A 276 12.53 -6.55 15.85
C LEU A 276 13.20 -7.29 17.01
N TYR A 277 12.92 -8.59 17.16
CA TYR A 277 13.45 -9.40 18.25
C TYR A 277 14.98 -9.50 18.21
N SER A 278 15.55 -9.77 17.04
CA SER A 278 17.00 -9.81 16.86
C SER A 278 17.71 -8.44 17.01
N SER A 279 16.93 -7.35 17.06
CA SER A 279 17.43 -6.00 17.36
C SER A 279 17.31 -5.64 18.85
N GLY A 280 16.92 -6.61 19.71
CA GLY A 280 16.88 -6.44 21.16
C GLY A 280 15.56 -5.81 21.68
N ILE A 281 14.55 -5.68 20.84
CA ILE A 281 13.24 -5.16 21.26
C ILE A 281 12.52 -6.23 22.09
N PRO A 282 11.89 -5.88 23.24
CA PRO A 282 11.14 -6.84 24.05
C PRO A 282 10.04 -7.54 23.25
N MET A 283 9.85 -8.85 23.50
CA MET A 283 8.90 -9.71 22.74
C MET A 283 7.48 -9.14 22.69
N VAL A 284 6.98 -8.62 23.80
CA VAL A 284 5.64 -7.99 23.88
C VAL A 284 5.48 -6.83 22.89
N GLU A 285 6.50 -6.00 22.78
CA GLU A 285 6.52 -4.87 21.83
C GLU A 285 6.68 -5.36 20.39
N CYS A 286 7.52 -6.38 20.17
CA CYS A 286 7.66 -7.03 18.87
C CYS A 286 6.32 -7.57 18.35
N LEU A 287 5.54 -8.24 19.21
CA LEU A 287 4.22 -8.78 18.86
C LEU A 287 3.22 -7.68 18.47
N ALA A 288 3.15 -6.61 19.26
CA ALA A 288 2.28 -5.49 18.98
C ALA A 288 2.60 -4.82 17.62
N LYS A 289 3.89 -4.59 17.34
CA LYS A 289 4.34 -3.96 16.09
C LYS A 289 4.17 -4.89 14.88
N SER A 290 4.50 -6.18 15.04
CA SER A 290 4.39 -7.17 13.96
C SER A 290 2.93 -7.45 13.57
N SER A 291 2.00 -7.49 14.53
CA SER A 291 0.57 -7.66 14.22
C SER A 291 -0.02 -6.45 13.49
N ASN A 292 0.39 -5.24 13.87
CA ASN A 292 -0.10 -4.00 13.26
C ASN A 292 0.36 -3.82 11.81
N ILE A 293 1.53 -4.35 11.44
CA ILE A 293 2.05 -4.25 10.06
C ILE A 293 1.18 -4.99 9.04
N LEU A 294 0.40 -5.98 9.50
CA LEU A 294 -0.54 -6.73 8.66
C LEU A 294 -1.75 -5.90 8.22
N ASN A 295 -1.97 -4.76 8.88
CA ASN A 295 -3.08 -3.83 8.60
C ASN A 295 -4.46 -4.52 8.51
N ASN A 296 -4.67 -5.53 9.33
CA ASN A 296 -5.89 -6.34 9.44
C ASN A 296 -6.43 -6.23 10.86
N LEU A 297 -7.63 -5.67 11.01
CA LEU A 297 -8.22 -5.40 12.32
C LEU A 297 -8.60 -6.67 13.08
N TYR A 298 -8.99 -7.75 12.36
CA TYR A 298 -9.28 -9.04 12.98
C TYR A 298 -8.02 -9.65 13.60
N VAL A 299 -6.88 -9.59 12.88
CA VAL A 299 -5.59 -10.06 13.39
C VAL A 299 -5.14 -9.22 14.58
N SER A 300 -5.17 -7.89 14.47
CA SER A 300 -4.75 -6.99 15.56
C SER A 300 -5.51 -7.25 16.85
N LYS A 301 -6.85 -7.40 16.78
CA LYS A 301 -7.67 -7.73 17.97
C LYS A 301 -7.34 -9.11 18.56
N LYS A 302 -7.04 -10.11 17.75
CA LYS A 302 -6.61 -11.43 18.23
C LYS A 302 -5.26 -11.35 18.94
N PHE A 303 -4.36 -10.48 18.46
CA PHE A 303 -3.05 -10.29 19.06
C PHE A 303 -3.07 -9.51 20.37
N GLU A 304 -4.11 -8.74 20.68
CA GLU A 304 -4.29 -8.16 22.01
C GLU A 304 -4.29 -9.27 23.08
N THR A 305 -5.02 -10.36 22.82
CA THR A 305 -5.03 -11.53 23.72
C THR A 305 -3.67 -12.24 23.79
N VAL A 306 -3.01 -12.43 22.63
CA VAL A 306 -1.66 -13.05 22.58
C VAL A 306 -0.65 -12.23 23.40
N ILE A 307 -0.69 -10.92 23.28
CA ILE A 307 0.20 -10.00 23.99
C ILE A 307 -0.03 -10.13 25.51
N ASP A 308 -1.28 -10.20 25.95
CA ASP A 308 -1.59 -10.34 27.38
C ASP A 308 -1.22 -11.72 27.95
N GLU A 309 -1.41 -12.80 27.17
CA GLU A 309 -0.96 -14.15 27.55
C GLU A 309 0.57 -14.21 27.68
N VAL A 310 1.31 -13.66 26.71
CA VAL A 310 2.80 -13.63 26.75
C VAL A 310 3.32 -12.77 27.90
N LYS A 311 2.66 -11.65 28.24
CA LYS A 311 2.98 -10.86 29.45
C LYS A 311 2.82 -11.65 30.73
N GLN A 312 1.89 -12.60 30.75
CA GLN A 312 1.65 -13.50 31.91
C GLN A 312 2.61 -14.68 31.94
N GLY A 313 3.51 -14.79 30.97
CA GLY A 313 4.51 -15.86 30.89
C GLY A 313 4.08 -17.08 30.10
N GLU A 314 2.95 -17.04 29.39
CA GLU A 314 2.54 -18.10 28.48
C GLU A 314 3.51 -18.19 27.30
N ALA A 315 3.76 -19.40 26.78
CA ALA A 315 4.62 -19.62 25.64
C ALA A 315 4.07 -18.92 24.39
N LEU A 316 4.96 -18.27 23.62
CA LEU A 316 4.61 -17.55 22.40
C LEU A 316 3.93 -18.46 21.38
N SER A 317 4.50 -19.65 21.15
CA SER A 317 3.98 -20.66 20.22
C SER A 317 2.55 -21.06 20.54
N VAL A 318 2.24 -21.30 21.83
CA VAL A 318 0.90 -21.68 22.31
C VAL A 318 -0.08 -20.52 22.11
N SER A 319 0.30 -19.32 22.52
CA SER A 319 -0.55 -18.14 22.40
C SER A 319 -0.88 -17.80 20.93
N ILE A 320 0.11 -17.88 20.02
CA ILE A 320 -0.12 -17.68 18.58
C ILE A 320 -1.00 -18.79 18.01
N GLN A 321 -0.80 -20.04 18.39
CA GLN A 321 -1.61 -21.18 17.93
C GLN A 321 -3.09 -21.02 18.26
N ARG A 322 -3.42 -20.51 19.46
CA ARG A 322 -4.81 -20.24 19.89
C ARG A 322 -5.53 -19.21 19.01
N THR A 323 -4.82 -18.36 18.30
CA THR A 323 -5.44 -17.40 17.37
C THR A 323 -6.14 -18.09 16.19
N GLY A 324 -5.66 -19.25 15.78
CA GLY A 324 -6.13 -19.99 14.61
C GLY A 324 -5.93 -19.25 13.28
N ILE A 325 -5.04 -18.27 13.24
CA ILE A 325 -4.75 -17.46 12.03
C ILE A 325 -3.67 -18.12 11.20
N PHE A 326 -2.57 -18.55 11.84
CA PHE A 326 -1.41 -19.10 11.17
C PHE A 326 -1.46 -20.61 11.02
N GLU A 327 -0.72 -21.13 10.06
CA GLU A 327 -0.58 -22.57 9.85
C GLU A 327 0.14 -23.23 11.04
N SER A 328 -0.25 -24.49 11.37
CA SER A 328 0.34 -25.23 12.47
C SER A 328 1.85 -25.40 12.35
N MET A 329 2.38 -25.48 11.13
CA MET A 329 3.82 -25.56 10.86
C MET A 329 4.54 -24.32 11.41
N PHE A 330 3.99 -23.12 11.21
CA PHE A 330 4.59 -21.88 11.71
C PHE A 330 4.69 -21.87 13.24
N THR A 331 3.60 -22.24 13.92
CA THR A 331 3.58 -22.30 15.39
C THR A 331 4.49 -23.39 15.95
N SER A 332 4.63 -24.52 15.26
CA SER A 332 5.59 -25.57 15.63
C SER A 332 7.04 -25.11 15.48
N ILE A 333 7.35 -24.33 14.44
CA ILE A 333 8.68 -23.75 14.24
C ILE A 333 8.99 -22.75 15.36
N ILE A 334 8.03 -21.92 15.77
CA ILE A 334 8.21 -20.99 16.91
C ILE A 334 8.47 -21.78 18.19
N TYR A 335 7.70 -22.87 18.44
CA TYR A 335 7.90 -23.73 19.61
C TYR A 335 9.34 -24.28 19.70
N VAL A 336 9.88 -24.79 18.58
CA VAL A 336 11.26 -25.26 18.53
C VAL A 336 12.26 -24.12 18.83
N GLY A 337 11.97 -22.90 18.36
CA GLY A 337 12.78 -21.72 18.63
C GLY A 337 12.76 -21.31 20.10
N GLU A 338 11.61 -21.41 20.77
CA GLU A 338 11.47 -21.15 22.20
C GLU A 338 12.23 -22.17 23.03
N GLU A 339 12.05 -23.47 22.77
CA GLU A 339 12.71 -24.56 23.51
C GLU A 339 14.23 -24.58 23.33
N SER A 340 14.72 -24.23 22.14
CA SER A 340 16.15 -24.20 21.84
C SER A 340 16.84 -22.91 22.24
N GLY A 341 16.11 -21.87 22.62
CA GLY A 341 16.64 -20.52 22.86
C GLY A 341 17.20 -19.82 21.62
N ALA A 342 16.89 -20.34 20.42
CA ALA A 342 17.38 -19.81 19.13
C ALA A 342 16.26 -19.17 18.30
N LEU A 343 15.33 -18.51 19.01
CA LEU A 343 14.10 -17.97 18.40
C LEU A 343 14.37 -16.98 17.26
N ASP A 344 15.41 -16.14 17.38
CA ASP A 344 15.80 -15.17 16.38
C ASP A 344 16.18 -15.82 15.03
N SER A 345 17.05 -16.82 15.06
CA SER A 345 17.51 -17.51 13.86
C SER A 345 16.42 -18.37 13.22
N ILE A 346 15.58 -18.97 14.05
CA ILE A 346 14.45 -19.81 13.61
C ILE A 346 13.35 -18.95 13.00
N LEU A 347 13.02 -17.81 13.59
CA LEU A 347 12.05 -16.86 13.02
C LEU A 347 12.54 -16.32 11.65
N ALA A 348 13.82 -15.99 11.53
CA ALA A 348 14.38 -15.51 10.26
C ALA A 348 14.29 -16.57 9.15
N LYS A 349 14.63 -17.83 9.45
CA LYS A 349 14.51 -18.95 8.48
C LYS A 349 13.05 -19.24 8.12
N SER A 350 12.16 -19.20 9.11
CA SER A 350 10.72 -19.39 8.89
C SER A 350 10.16 -18.28 8.00
N ALA A 351 10.55 -17.03 8.24
CA ALA A 351 10.13 -15.90 7.42
C ALA A 351 10.55 -16.06 5.95
N ALA A 352 11.80 -16.49 5.71
CA ALA A 352 12.28 -16.75 4.36
C ALA A 352 11.50 -17.88 3.67
N PHE A 353 11.24 -18.97 4.37
CA PHE A 353 10.42 -20.08 3.87
C PHE A 353 9.00 -19.62 3.48
N TYR A 354 8.33 -18.89 4.38
CA TYR A 354 6.98 -18.41 4.09
C TYR A 354 6.94 -17.30 3.02
N GLN A 355 8.07 -16.59 2.81
CA GLN A 355 8.19 -15.67 1.68
C GLN A 355 8.14 -16.42 0.34
N GLU A 356 8.88 -17.54 0.22
CA GLU A 356 8.84 -18.40 -0.96
C GLU A 356 7.45 -19.03 -1.16
N GLU A 357 6.85 -19.53 -0.09
CA GLU A 357 5.49 -20.07 -0.11
C GLU A 357 4.43 -19.05 -0.54
N ALA A 358 4.58 -17.78 -0.13
CA ALA A 358 3.70 -16.71 -0.56
C ALA A 358 3.88 -16.38 -2.04
N ASP A 359 5.12 -16.35 -2.54
CA ASP A 359 5.44 -16.12 -3.96
C ASP A 359 4.86 -17.21 -4.85
N GLU A 360 4.96 -18.48 -4.44
CA GLU A 360 4.35 -19.61 -5.15
C GLU A 360 2.82 -19.57 -5.12
N ALA A 361 2.23 -19.26 -3.96
CA ALA A 361 0.79 -19.17 -3.81
C ALA A 361 0.19 -18.05 -4.67
N VAL A 362 0.87 -16.89 -4.78
CA VAL A 362 0.51 -15.82 -5.72
C VAL A 362 0.50 -16.35 -7.16
N SER A 363 1.58 -17.03 -7.55
CA SER A 363 1.72 -17.56 -8.93
C SER A 363 0.64 -18.59 -9.25
N ARG A 364 0.30 -19.48 -8.32
CA ARG A 364 -0.77 -20.49 -8.47
C ARG A 364 -2.15 -19.86 -8.62
N LEU A 365 -2.50 -18.87 -7.79
CA LEU A 365 -3.80 -18.20 -7.87
C LEU A 365 -3.97 -17.41 -9.17
N VAL A 366 -2.91 -16.71 -9.59
CA VAL A 366 -2.93 -15.96 -10.86
C VAL A 366 -3.09 -16.91 -12.03
N GLY A 367 -2.44 -18.08 -12.00
CA GLY A 367 -2.58 -19.11 -13.03
C GLY A 367 -4.01 -19.67 -13.17
N LEU A 368 -4.84 -19.61 -12.13
CA LEU A 368 -6.24 -20.05 -12.20
C LEU A 368 -7.16 -19.04 -12.92
N ILE A 369 -6.73 -17.80 -13.09
CA ILE A 369 -7.54 -16.77 -13.76
C ILE A 369 -7.69 -17.11 -15.25
N GLU A 370 -6.65 -17.62 -15.90
CA GLU A 370 -6.67 -17.94 -17.33
C GLU A 370 -7.74 -18.98 -17.69
N PRO A 371 -7.81 -20.18 -17.07
CA PRO A 371 -8.88 -21.13 -17.33
C PRO A 371 -10.28 -20.56 -17.08
N VAL A 372 -10.46 -19.77 -16.02
CA VAL A 372 -11.73 -19.13 -15.71
C VAL A 372 -12.15 -18.14 -16.81
N MET A 373 -11.20 -17.36 -17.33
CA MET A 373 -11.47 -16.41 -18.41
C MET A 373 -11.78 -17.11 -19.73
N ILE A 374 -11.09 -18.23 -20.04
CA ILE A 374 -11.40 -19.04 -21.24
C ILE A 374 -12.82 -19.60 -21.16
N ILE A 375 -13.20 -20.17 -20.02
CA ILE A 375 -14.56 -20.70 -19.80
C ILE A 375 -15.59 -19.57 -19.93
N PHE A 376 -15.32 -18.43 -19.32
CA PHE A 376 -16.22 -17.25 -19.37
C PHE A 376 -16.43 -16.78 -20.82
N MET A 377 -15.34 -16.61 -21.58
CA MET A 377 -15.41 -16.17 -22.98
C MET A 377 -16.07 -17.22 -23.87
N GLY A 378 -15.71 -18.49 -23.71
CA GLY A 378 -16.33 -19.58 -24.45
C GLY A 378 -17.83 -19.67 -24.20
N THR A 379 -18.25 -19.49 -22.94
CA THR A 379 -19.68 -19.47 -22.58
C THR A 379 -20.38 -18.23 -23.17
N ALA A 380 -19.78 -17.05 -23.08
CA ALA A 380 -20.37 -15.82 -23.62
C ALA A 380 -20.55 -15.90 -25.14
N ILE A 381 -19.52 -16.31 -25.87
CA ILE A 381 -19.58 -16.47 -27.32
C ILE A 381 -20.55 -17.61 -27.69
N GLY A 382 -20.49 -18.73 -27.00
CA GLY A 382 -21.36 -19.90 -27.23
C GLY A 382 -22.85 -19.56 -27.05
N LEU A 383 -23.21 -18.77 -26.02
CA LEU A 383 -24.56 -18.31 -25.80
C LEU A 383 -25.06 -17.41 -26.95
N VAL A 384 -24.22 -16.53 -27.47
CA VAL A 384 -24.59 -15.67 -28.60
C VAL A 384 -24.80 -16.53 -29.88
N ILE A 385 -23.89 -17.42 -30.16
CA ILE A 385 -24.03 -18.33 -31.33
C ILE A 385 -25.29 -19.20 -31.19
N ALA A 386 -25.53 -19.80 -30.02
CA ALA A 386 -26.71 -20.64 -29.77
C ALA A 386 -28.03 -19.84 -29.84
N GLY A 387 -28.01 -18.55 -29.57
CA GLY A 387 -29.18 -17.68 -29.71
C GLY A 387 -29.42 -17.19 -31.14
N ILE A 388 -28.39 -16.92 -31.90
CA ILE A 388 -28.51 -16.39 -33.29
C ILE A 388 -28.71 -17.47 -34.33
N LEU A 389 -28.02 -18.59 -34.20
CA LEU A 389 -27.98 -19.66 -35.25
C LEU A 389 -29.38 -20.22 -35.56
N PRO A 390 -30.24 -20.59 -34.58
CA PRO A 390 -31.59 -21.09 -34.88
C PRO A 390 -32.45 -20.05 -35.58
N ALA A 391 -32.31 -18.78 -35.19
CA ALA A 391 -33.09 -17.69 -35.78
C ALA A 391 -32.69 -17.42 -37.23
N ILE A 392 -31.43 -17.52 -37.59
CA ILE A 392 -30.95 -17.47 -39.00
C ILE A 392 -31.51 -18.65 -39.80
N TYR A 393 -31.49 -19.86 -39.25
CA TYR A 393 -31.98 -21.04 -39.92
C TYR A 393 -33.48 -20.93 -40.22
N ASN A 394 -34.28 -20.46 -39.27
CA ASN A 394 -35.73 -20.26 -39.44
C ASN A 394 -36.01 -19.17 -40.48
N SER A 395 -35.28 -18.05 -40.44
CA SER A 395 -35.42 -16.99 -41.42
C SER A 395 -35.09 -17.41 -42.83
N MET A 396 -34.07 -18.27 -43.02
CA MET A 396 -33.73 -18.83 -44.33
C MET A 396 -34.75 -19.87 -44.82
N GLY A 397 -35.36 -20.64 -43.92
CA GLY A 397 -36.40 -21.63 -44.25
C GLY A 397 -37.76 -21.00 -44.68
N ASN A 398 -38.04 -19.76 -44.32
CA ASN A 398 -39.23 -19.04 -44.72
C ASN A 398 -39.10 -18.30 -46.07
N ILE A 399 -37.93 -18.34 -46.71
CA ILE A 399 -37.66 -17.70 -48.02
C ILE A 399 -37.82 -18.71 -49.18
N THR A 400 -37.98 -19.98 -48.88
CA THR A 400 -38.27 -21.05 -49.85
C THR A 400 -39.74 -21.45 -49.80
#